data_8306d1df65c37467f2bfae7278c7ff93
#
_entry.id   8306d1df65c37467f2bfae7278c7ff93
#
_cell.length_a   1.000
_cell.length_b   1.000
_cell.length_c   1.000
_cell.angle_alpha   90.00
_cell.angle_beta   90.00
_cell.angle_gamma   90.00
#
_symmetry.space_group_name_H-M   'P 1'
#
loop_
_entity.id
_entity.type
_entity.pdbx_description
1 polymer ?
#
loop_
_entity_poly.entity_id
_entity_poly.type
_entity_poly.pdbx_seq_one_letter_code
_entity_poly.pdbx_strand_id
1 'polypeptide(L)'
;ADGEEVSGDARVQPVIMGVQLGLTALWRSYGVEPNAVMGHSMGEITGAVVAGALSPAEGLKVIAIRSRLMSRLAGQGAVALVELDAEATEKLIADYPGVEVTVYSSPRQTVVAGPVEAVDAVIAAVSAQDRFARRVNMEVASHTAFMDPILPELHAALADLQPRTPRIRF
;
A
#
# COMPACT_ATOMS: atom_id res chain seq x y z
N ALA A 1 -13.78 21.38 -10.96
CA ALA A 1 -12.84 20.28 -11.20
C ALA A 1 -13.01 19.88 -12.65
N ASP A 2 -11.96 19.99 -13.45
CA ASP A 2 -12.02 19.93 -14.92
C ASP A 2 -12.07 18.48 -15.46
N GLY A 3 -12.37 17.49 -14.61
CA GLY A 3 -12.54 16.08 -14.99
C GLY A 3 -11.25 15.39 -15.42
N GLU A 4 -10.08 15.95 -15.12
CA GLU A 4 -8.83 15.27 -15.39
C GLU A 4 -8.74 13.96 -14.59
N GLU A 5 -8.41 12.88 -15.28
CA GLU A 5 -8.13 11.59 -14.65
C GLU A 5 -6.80 11.64 -13.87
N VAL A 6 -6.84 11.24 -12.61
CA VAL A 6 -5.65 11.11 -11.78
C VAL A 6 -5.10 9.70 -11.93
N SER A 7 -3.95 9.55 -12.58
CA SER A 7 -3.29 8.27 -12.80
C SER A 7 -1.84 8.29 -12.34
N GLY A 8 -1.29 7.11 -12.08
CA GLY A 8 0.06 6.88 -11.57
C GLY A 8 0.19 7.09 -10.07
N ASP A 9 0.96 6.21 -9.41
CA ASP A 9 1.13 6.22 -7.95
C ASP A 9 1.59 7.58 -7.40
N ALA A 10 2.49 8.25 -8.10
CA ALA A 10 3.02 9.55 -7.69
C ALA A 10 1.95 10.66 -7.57
N ARG A 11 0.82 10.52 -8.27
CA ARG A 11 -0.31 11.47 -8.22
C ARG A 11 -1.48 10.92 -7.40
N VAL A 12 -1.80 9.65 -7.55
CA VAL A 12 -2.94 8.99 -6.89
C VAL A 12 -2.78 8.99 -5.38
N GLN A 13 -1.62 8.60 -4.86
CA GLN A 13 -1.42 8.47 -3.41
C GLN A 13 -1.55 9.81 -2.65
N PRO A 14 -0.93 10.92 -3.09
CA PRO A 14 -1.16 12.22 -2.45
C PRO A 14 -2.62 12.70 -2.52
N VAL A 15 -3.32 12.44 -3.63
CA VAL A 15 -4.74 12.79 -3.77
C VAL A 15 -5.61 12.00 -2.80
N ILE A 16 -5.39 10.68 -2.69
CA ILE A 16 -6.12 9.83 -1.73
C ILE A 16 -5.89 10.34 -0.30
N MET A 17 -4.65 10.64 0.08
CA MET A 17 -4.35 11.22 1.39
C MET A 17 -5.11 12.53 1.61
N GLY A 18 -5.15 13.42 0.61
CA GLY A 18 -5.90 14.68 0.68
C GLY A 18 -7.39 14.44 0.93
N VAL A 19 -8.00 13.49 0.21
CA VAL A 19 -9.41 13.09 0.39
C VAL A 19 -9.64 12.52 1.80
N GLN A 20 -8.77 11.64 2.28
CA GLN A 20 -8.87 11.04 3.61
C GLN A 20 -8.80 12.11 4.72
N LEU A 21 -7.87 13.06 4.61
CA LEU A 21 -7.76 14.18 5.57
C LEU A 21 -8.98 15.11 5.49
N GLY A 22 -9.48 15.40 4.29
CA GLY A 22 -10.69 16.18 4.09
C GLY A 22 -11.94 15.53 4.69
N LEU A 23 -12.12 14.22 4.48
CA LEU A 23 -13.21 13.46 5.11
C LEU A 23 -13.06 13.40 6.64
N THR A 24 -11.84 13.26 7.16
CA THR A 24 -11.59 13.32 8.60
C THR A 24 -11.99 14.68 9.17
N ALA A 25 -11.61 15.76 8.51
CA ALA A 25 -12.00 17.12 8.92
C ALA A 25 -13.52 17.32 8.88
N LEU A 26 -14.18 16.77 7.86
CA LEU A 26 -15.64 16.80 7.74
C LEU A 26 -16.33 16.08 8.91
N TRP A 27 -15.90 14.86 9.25
CA TRP A 27 -16.43 14.12 10.40
C TRP A 27 -16.23 14.90 11.71
N ARG A 28 -15.04 15.50 11.90
CA ARG A 28 -14.76 16.35 13.05
C ARG A 28 -15.68 17.57 13.14
N SER A 29 -16.02 18.16 12.01
CA SER A 29 -16.98 19.29 12.00
C SER A 29 -18.38 18.91 12.47
N TYR A 30 -18.73 17.63 12.39
CA TYR A 30 -19.97 17.07 12.97
C TYR A 30 -19.81 16.59 14.42
N GLY A 31 -18.65 16.83 15.05
CA GLY A 31 -18.38 16.42 16.42
C GLY A 31 -17.97 14.96 16.59
N VAL A 32 -17.65 14.27 15.48
CA VAL A 32 -17.17 12.87 15.53
C VAL A 32 -15.65 12.87 15.61
N GLU A 33 -15.13 12.33 16.71
CA GLU A 33 -13.68 12.17 16.91
C GLU A 33 -13.31 10.68 16.99
N PRO A 34 -12.25 10.23 16.31
CA PRO A 34 -11.82 8.84 16.37
C PRO A 34 -11.15 8.54 17.72
N ASN A 35 -11.48 7.39 18.33
CA ASN A 35 -10.80 6.86 19.50
C ASN A 35 -9.52 6.09 19.16
N ALA A 36 -9.44 5.57 17.94
CA ALA A 36 -8.27 4.92 17.37
C ALA A 36 -8.26 5.11 15.86
N VAL A 37 -7.09 5.06 15.27
CA VAL A 37 -6.91 5.04 13.82
C VAL A 37 -5.97 3.90 13.46
N MET A 38 -6.17 3.36 12.28
CA MET A 38 -5.28 2.38 11.67
C MET A 38 -5.17 2.69 10.18
N GLY A 39 -4.06 2.33 9.59
CA GLY A 39 -3.81 2.48 8.17
C GLY A 39 -3.29 1.19 7.56
N HIS A 40 -3.50 1.02 6.27
CA HIS A 40 -2.88 -0.02 5.47
C HIS A 40 -1.97 0.64 4.43
N SER A 41 -0.69 0.25 4.38
CA SER A 41 0.28 0.78 3.43
C SER A 41 0.35 2.33 3.47
N MET A 42 0.04 3.03 2.38
CA MET A 42 -0.02 4.50 2.37
C MET A 42 -0.98 5.09 3.41
N GLY A 43 -2.01 4.35 3.79
CA GLY A 43 -2.97 4.75 4.82
C GLY A 43 -2.35 4.90 6.21
N GLU A 44 -1.22 4.25 6.50
CA GLU A 44 -0.47 4.42 7.74
C GLU A 44 0.04 5.87 7.88
N ILE A 45 0.45 6.49 6.77
CA ILE A 45 0.90 7.89 6.76
C ILE A 45 -0.27 8.82 7.11
N THR A 46 -1.43 8.60 6.49
CA THR A 46 -2.65 9.36 6.85
C THR A 46 -3.05 9.10 8.30
N GLY A 47 -3.00 7.84 8.75
CA GLY A 47 -3.26 7.46 10.14
C GLY A 47 -2.35 8.20 11.12
N ALA A 48 -1.04 8.26 10.85
CA ALA A 48 -0.08 8.99 11.66
C ALA A 48 -0.38 10.50 11.74
N VAL A 49 -0.85 11.11 10.64
CA VAL A 49 -1.29 12.51 10.64
C VAL A 49 -2.57 12.71 11.46
N VAL A 50 -3.57 11.86 11.27
CA VAL A 50 -4.84 11.92 12.02
C VAL A 50 -4.61 11.71 13.51
N ALA A 51 -3.71 10.78 13.86
CA ALA A 51 -3.30 10.52 15.24
C ALA A 51 -2.48 11.66 15.87
N GLY A 52 -1.92 12.55 15.06
CA GLY A 52 -1.08 13.67 15.51
C GLY A 52 0.40 13.32 15.67
N ALA A 53 0.83 12.15 15.21
CA ALA A 53 2.25 11.75 15.19
C ALA A 53 3.03 12.53 14.13
N LEU A 54 2.42 12.88 13.02
CA LEU A 54 2.95 13.76 11.98
C LEU A 54 2.05 14.97 11.79
N SER A 55 2.61 16.09 11.37
CA SER A 55 1.83 17.20 10.82
C SER A 55 1.31 16.84 9.42
N PRO A 56 0.26 17.51 8.92
CA PRO A 56 -0.18 17.34 7.53
C PRO A 56 0.93 17.58 6.50
N ALA A 57 1.80 18.56 6.74
CA ALA A 57 2.93 18.87 5.86
C ALA A 57 3.97 17.73 5.85
N GLU A 58 4.31 17.17 7.03
CA GLU A 58 5.22 16.03 7.13
C GLU A 58 4.63 14.78 6.46
N GLY A 59 3.33 14.48 6.70
CA GLY A 59 2.65 13.38 6.04
C GLY A 59 2.62 13.54 4.53
N LEU A 60 2.32 14.75 4.02
CA LEU A 60 2.36 15.02 2.58
C LEU A 60 3.77 14.88 1.99
N LYS A 61 4.80 15.32 2.72
CA LYS A 61 6.20 15.10 2.35
C LYS A 61 6.51 13.61 2.20
N VAL A 62 6.14 12.80 3.19
CA VAL A 62 6.36 11.34 3.16
C VAL A 62 5.68 10.72 1.96
N ILE A 63 4.36 10.97 1.78
CA ILE A 63 3.60 10.33 0.71
C ILE A 63 4.10 10.75 -0.68
N ALA A 64 4.43 12.02 -0.86
CA ALA A 64 4.92 12.55 -2.14
C ALA A 64 6.29 11.97 -2.52
N ILE A 65 7.22 11.88 -1.56
CA ILE A 65 8.54 11.29 -1.81
C ILE A 65 8.40 9.78 -2.09
N ARG A 66 7.69 9.07 -1.21
CA ARG A 66 7.47 7.63 -1.33
C ARG A 66 6.84 7.26 -2.68
N SER A 67 5.72 7.87 -3.03
CA SER A 67 5.01 7.54 -4.27
C SER A 67 5.81 7.88 -5.53
N ARG A 68 6.56 8.98 -5.51
CA ARG A 68 7.47 9.34 -6.60
C ARG A 68 8.62 8.33 -6.76
N LEU A 69 9.20 7.85 -5.66
CA LEU A 69 10.26 6.84 -5.73
C LEU A 69 9.71 5.51 -6.22
N MET A 70 8.55 5.09 -5.71
CA MET A 70 7.86 3.87 -6.15
C MET A 70 7.56 3.90 -7.65
N SER A 71 7.10 5.02 -8.19
CA SER A 71 6.77 5.13 -9.61
C SER A 71 7.95 4.86 -10.55
N ARG A 72 9.20 4.96 -10.08
CA ARG A 72 10.39 4.56 -10.86
C ARG A 72 10.49 3.05 -11.08
N LEU A 73 9.78 2.28 -10.27
CA LEU A 73 9.75 0.81 -10.31
C LEU A 73 8.50 0.28 -11.04
N ALA A 74 7.71 1.18 -11.64
CA ALA A 74 6.51 0.81 -12.37
C ALA A 74 6.81 -0.22 -13.46
N GLY A 75 5.97 -1.26 -13.53
CA GLY A 75 6.10 -2.35 -14.50
C GLY A 75 7.16 -3.41 -14.18
N GLN A 76 7.92 -3.27 -13.08
CA GLN A 76 8.95 -4.24 -12.70
C GLN A 76 8.42 -5.45 -11.93
N GLY A 77 7.12 -5.58 -11.75
CA GLY A 77 6.50 -6.71 -11.08
C GLY A 77 5.00 -6.68 -11.23
N ALA A 78 4.34 -7.67 -10.64
CA ALA A 78 2.90 -7.80 -10.63
C ALA A 78 2.38 -8.08 -9.22
N VAL A 79 1.12 -7.77 -9.00
CA VAL A 79 0.39 -8.03 -7.75
C VAL A 79 -0.89 -8.80 -8.08
N ALA A 80 -1.22 -9.81 -7.29
CA ALA A 80 -2.45 -10.57 -7.44
C ALA A 80 -3.14 -10.82 -6.11
N LEU A 81 -4.47 -10.74 -6.12
CA LEU A 81 -5.32 -11.26 -5.05
C LEU A 81 -5.62 -12.72 -5.35
N VAL A 82 -5.47 -13.56 -4.34
CA VAL A 82 -5.78 -15.00 -4.41
C VAL A 82 -6.74 -15.40 -3.28
N GLU A 83 -7.72 -16.25 -3.60
CA GLU A 83 -8.66 -16.81 -2.63
C GLU A 83 -8.07 -18.05 -1.96
N LEU A 84 -7.02 -17.83 -1.22
CA LEU A 84 -6.33 -18.80 -0.38
C LEU A 84 -6.04 -18.17 0.98
N ASP A 85 -6.04 -18.98 2.03
CA ASP A 85 -5.50 -18.57 3.33
C ASP A 85 -3.97 -18.45 3.29
N ALA A 86 -3.40 -17.92 4.37
CA ALA A 86 -1.96 -17.66 4.47
C ALA A 86 -1.12 -18.94 4.24
N GLU A 87 -1.46 -20.03 4.94
CA GLU A 87 -0.70 -21.28 4.89
C GLU A 87 -0.74 -21.91 3.49
N ALA A 88 -1.92 -21.99 2.89
CA ALA A 88 -2.08 -22.51 1.54
C ALA A 88 -1.35 -21.64 0.49
N THR A 89 -1.37 -20.33 0.68
CA THR A 89 -0.64 -19.41 -0.22
C THR A 89 0.87 -19.57 -0.08
N GLU A 90 1.41 -19.58 1.13
CA GLU A 90 2.84 -19.75 1.38
C GLU A 90 3.35 -21.08 0.82
N LYS A 91 2.55 -22.15 0.99
CA LYS A 91 2.87 -23.45 0.42
C LYS A 91 2.87 -23.44 -1.11
N LEU A 92 1.88 -22.79 -1.72
CA LEU A 92 1.78 -22.70 -3.17
C LEU A 92 2.95 -21.91 -3.76
N ILE A 93 3.26 -20.72 -3.20
CA ILE A 93 4.29 -19.85 -3.79
C ILE A 93 5.70 -20.37 -3.58
N ALA A 94 5.92 -21.36 -2.74
CA ALA A 94 7.22 -22.00 -2.60
C ALA A 94 7.76 -22.58 -3.93
N ASP A 95 6.88 -22.92 -4.86
CA ASP A 95 7.21 -23.41 -6.21
C ASP A 95 7.42 -22.26 -7.23
N TYR A 96 7.23 -20.99 -6.81
CA TYR A 96 7.31 -19.81 -7.69
C TYR A 96 8.34 -18.82 -7.18
N PRO A 97 9.61 -18.96 -7.57
CA PRO A 97 10.69 -18.11 -7.08
C PRO A 97 10.43 -16.61 -7.28
N GLY A 98 10.68 -15.83 -6.23
CA GLY A 98 10.51 -14.38 -6.24
C GLY A 98 9.08 -13.90 -6.02
N VAL A 99 8.11 -14.80 -5.82
CA VAL A 99 6.76 -14.43 -5.36
C VAL A 99 6.73 -14.41 -3.84
N GLU A 100 6.18 -13.34 -3.29
CA GLU A 100 6.07 -13.12 -1.84
C GLU A 100 4.62 -12.81 -1.46
N VAL A 101 4.21 -13.21 -0.25
CA VAL A 101 2.95 -12.74 0.34
C VAL A 101 3.15 -11.30 0.81
N THR A 102 2.34 -10.37 0.33
CA THR A 102 2.44 -8.95 0.66
C THR A 102 1.33 -8.46 1.58
N VAL A 103 0.17 -9.13 1.57
CA VAL A 103 -0.97 -8.80 2.44
C VAL A 103 -1.72 -10.06 2.86
N TYR A 104 -1.93 -10.22 4.15
CA TYR A 104 -2.89 -11.16 4.72
C TYR A 104 -4.24 -10.45 4.85
N SER A 105 -5.04 -10.46 3.77
CA SER A 105 -6.25 -9.65 3.65
C SER A 105 -7.40 -10.15 4.51
N SER A 106 -7.54 -11.47 4.61
CA SER A 106 -8.57 -12.12 5.44
C SER A 106 -8.18 -13.60 5.67
N PRO A 107 -8.91 -14.34 6.52
CA PRO A 107 -8.67 -15.78 6.70
C PRO A 107 -8.77 -16.63 5.43
N ARG A 108 -9.29 -16.06 4.33
CA ARG A 108 -9.49 -16.77 3.07
C ARG A 108 -8.90 -16.07 1.85
N GLN A 109 -8.21 -14.96 2.06
CA GLN A 109 -7.66 -14.18 0.96
C GLN A 109 -6.30 -13.60 1.33
N THR A 110 -5.35 -13.73 0.42
CA THR A 110 -4.04 -13.11 0.51
C THR A 110 -3.73 -12.33 -0.77
N VAL A 111 -2.77 -11.44 -0.68
CA VAL A 111 -2.20 -10.75 -1.84
C VAL A 111 -0.76 -11.21 -1.98
N VAL A 112 -0.38 -11.57 -3.19
CA VAL A 112 0.98 -11.94 -3.57
C VAL A 112 1.53 -10.96 -4.58
N ALA A 113 2.84 -10.77 -4.57
CA ALA A 113 3.52 -9.97 -5.58
C ALA A 113 4.88 -10.58 -5.92
N GLY A 114 5.39 -10.25 -7.10
CA GLY A 114 6.65 -10.79 -7.59
C GLY A 114 6.85 -10.55 -9.09
N PRO A 115 7.75 -11.31 -9.73
CA PRO A 115 7.94 -11.26 -11.17
C PRO A 115 6.63 -11.52 -11.92
N VAL A 116 6.39 -10.78 -13.01
CA VAL A 116 5.13 -10.80 -13.76
C VAL A 116 4.71 -12.21 -14.15
N GLU A 117 5.62 -12.98 -14.75
CA GLU A 117 5.33 -14.34 -15.24
C GLU A 117 5.06 -15.31 -14.09
N ALA A 118 5.77 -15.18 -12.97
CA ALA A 118 5.57 -16.01 -11.79
C ALA A 118 4.20 -15.74 -11.13
N VAL A 119 3.80 -14.46 -11.02
CA VAL A 119 2.48 -14.08 -10.50
C VAL A 119 1.37 -14.58 -11.40
N ASP A 120 1.53 -14.53 -12.75
CA ASP A 120 0.54 -15.09 -13.68
C ASP A 120 0.42 -16.60 -13.55
N ALA A 121 1.54 -17.28 -13.32
CA ALA A 121 1.52 -18.73 -13.08
C ALA A 121 0.81 -19.07 -11.75
N VAL A 122 1.00 -18.28 -10.69
CA VAL A 122 0.24 -18.42 -9.43
C VAL A 122 -1.25 -18.23 -9.67
N ILE A 123 -1.65 -17.18 -10.42
CA ILE A 123 -3.06 -16.96 -10.78
C ILE A 123 -3.64 -18.17 -11.49
N ALA A 124 -2.93 -18.72 -12.47
CA ALA A 124 -3.36 -19.90 -13.21
C ALA A 124 -3.50 -21.13 -12.29
N ALA A 125 -2.55 -21.36 -11.39
CA ALA A 125 -2.58 -22.48 -10.45
C ALA A 125 -3.72 -22.39 -9.44
N VAL A 126 -4.09 -21.19 -8.97
CA VAL A 126 -5.23 -20.97 -8.08
C VAL A 126 -6.55 -21.13 -8.83
N SER A 127 -6.64 -20.57 -10.04
CA SER A 127 -7.83 -20.68 -10.89
C SER A 127 -8.12 -22.12 -11.31
N ALA A 128 -7.09 -22.94 -11.50
CA ALA A 128 -7.24 -24.38 -11.79
C ALA A 128 -7.84 -25.18 -10.60
N GLN A 129 -7.90 -24.59 -9.42
CA GLN A 129 -8.57 -25.16 -8.23
C GLN A 129 -9.99 -24.62 -8.04
N ASP A 130 -10.60 -24.02 -9.06
CA ASP A 130 -11.90 -23.33 -9.01
C ASP A 130 -11.97 -22.25 -7.93
N ARG A 131 -10.84 -21.59 -7.64
CA ARG A 131 -10.74 -20.49 -6.68
C ARG A 131 -10.46 -19.17 -7.40
N PHE A 132 -10.93 -18.09 -6.79
CA PHE A 132 -10.74 -16.76 -7.35
C PHE A 132 -9.28 -16.32 -7.27
N ALA A 133 -8.73 -15.89 -8.39
CA ALA A 133 -7.44 -15.20 -8.46
C ALA A 133 -7.45 -14.21 -9.63
N ARG A 134 -6.91 -13.03 -9.39
CA ARG A 134 -6.73 -12.03 -10.46
C ARG A 134 -5.63 -11.04 -10.14
N ARG A 135 -5.07 -10.43 -11.18
CA ARG A 135 -4.20 -9.27 -11.02
C ARG A 135 -4.91 -8.11 -10.35
N VAL A 136 -4.19 -7.42 -9.48
CA VAL A 136 -4.57 -6.11 -8.94
C VAL A 136 -3.96 -5.04 -9.84
N ASN A 137 -4.72 -4.00 -10.15
CA ASN A 137 -4.21 -2.87 -10.93
C ASN A 137 -3.32 -1.97 -10.05
N MET A 138 -2.08 -2.44 -9.84
CA MET A 138 -1.01 -1.74 -9.16
C MET A 138 0.20 -1.66 -10.08
N GLU A 139 0.85 -0.51 -10.10
CA GLU A 139 1.99 -0.25 -10.97
C GLU A 139 3.29 -0.92 -10.48
N VAL A 140 3.36 -1.25 -9.19
CA VAL A 140 4.57 -1.77 -8.55
C VAL A 140 4.26 -2.96 -7.63
N ALA A 141 5.20 -3.90 -7.54
CA ALA A 141 5.18 -5.00 -6.58
C ALA A 141 5.57 -4.49 -5.18
N SER A 142 4.70 -3.66 -4.57
CA SER A 142 4.95 -3.08 -3.25
C SER A 142 4.97 -4.16 -2.16
N HIS A 143 5.68 -3.87 -1.06
CA HIS A 143 5.87 -4.79 0.09
C HIS A 143 6.63 -6.08 -0.27
N THR A 144 7.55 -6.00 -1.23
CA THR A 144 8.48 -7.06 -1.61
C THR A 144 9.90 -6.49 -1.72
N ALA A 145 10.88 -7.37 -1.95
CA ALA A 145 12.26 -6.98 -2.24
C ALA A 145 12.41 -6.06 -3.49
N PHE A 146 11.40 -5.96 -4.34
CA PHE A 146 11.39 -4.99 -5.44
C PHE A 146 11.47 -3.53 -4.95
N MET A 147 11.13 -3.27 -3.68
CA MET A 147 11.24 -1.92 -3.09
C MET A 147 12.65 -1.58 -2.61
N ASP A 148 13.54 -2.54 -2.41
CA ASP A 148 14.87 -2.31 -1.84
C ASP A 148 15.69 -1.23 -2.56
N PRO A 149 15.67 -1.11 -3.90
CA PRO A 149 16.45 -0.10 -4.60
C PRO A 149 16.12 1.36 -4.23
N ILE A 150 14.90 1.63 -3.75
CA ILE A 150 14.49 2.99 -3.38
C ILE A 150 14.66 3.30 -1.90
N LEU A 151 14.88 2.31 -1.04
CA LEU A 151 14.92 2.50 0.41
C LEU A 151 16.03 3.45 0.88
N PRO A 152 17.27 3.39 0.37
CA PRO A 152 18.32 4.31 0.79
C PRO A 152 17.99 5.78 0.50
N GLU A 153 17.43 6.07 -0.68
CA GLU A 153 17.01 7.44 -1.06
C GLU A 153 15.82 7.89 -0.22
N LEU A 154 14.84 7.01 0.00
CA LEU A 154 13.69 7.28 0.84
C LEU A 154 14.11 7.62 2.26
N HIS A 155 14.98 6.82 2.85
CA HIS A 155 15.51 7.04 4.21
C HIS A 155 16.24 8.37 4.31
N ALA A 156 17.14 8.67 3.36
CA ALA A 156 17.87 9.93 3.34
C ALA A 156 16.94 11.16 3.21
N ALA A 157 15.93 11.07 2.34
CA ALA A 157 14.98 12.16 2.11
C ALA A 157 14.03 12.43 3.28
N LEU A 158 13.88 11.48 4.21
CA LEU A 158 13.00 11.56 5.37
C LEU A 158 13.77 11.67 6.70
N ALA A 159 15.08 11.78 6.67
CA ALA A 159 15.93 11.81 7.88
C ALA A 159 15.66 12.98 8.82
N ASP A 160 15.07 14.07 8.32
CA ASP A 160 14.73 15.27 9.11
C ASP A 160 13.33 15.22 9.74
N LEU A 161 12.56 14.16 9.53
CA LEU A 161 11.24 14.01 10.17
C LEU A 161 11.38 13.95 11.70
N GLN A 162 10.44 14.60 12.38
CA GLN A 162 10.37 14.65 13.84
C GLN A 162 9.00 14.13 14.32
N PRO A 163 8.76 12.81 14.28
CA PRO A 163 7.51 12.24 14.75
C PRO A 163 7.28 12.54 16.23
N ARG A 164 6.02 12.77 16.58
CA ARG A 164 5.57 13.06 17.93
C ARG A 164 4.78 11.88 18.50
N THR A 165 4.65 11.83 19.82
CA THR A 165 3.74 10.88 20.45
C THR A 165 2.32 11.13 19.94
N PRO A 166 1.63 10.11 19.39
CA PRO A 166 0.27 10.27 18.90
C PRO A 166 -0.70 10.60 20.05
N ARG A 167 -1.72 11.43 19.77
CA ARG A 167 -2.78 11.78 20.72
C ARG A 167 -3.95 10.79 20.69
N ILE A 168 -4.08 10.07 19.59
CA ILE A 168 -5.09 9.03 19.36
C ILE A 168 -4.33 7.71 19.19
N ARG A 169 -4.88 6.62 19.60
CA ARG A 169 -4.28 5.29 19.39
C ARG A 169 -4.03 5.05 17.93
N PHE A 170 -2.78 4.69 17.60
CA PHE A 170 -2.32 4.44 16.24
C PHE A 170 -1.52 3.14 16.17
#